data_2f45b3889f63873732fede0d559bcf06
#
_entry.id   2f45b3889f63873732fede0d559bcf06
#
_cell.length_a   1.000
_cell.length_b   1.000
_cell.length_c   1.000
_cell.angle_alpha   90.00
_cell.angle_beta   90.00
_cell.angle_gamma   90.00
#
_symmetry.space_group_name_H-M   'P 1'
#
loop_
_entity.id
_entity.type
_entity.pdbx_description
1 polymer ?
#
loop_
_entity_poly.entity_id
_entity_poly.type
_entity_poly.pdbx_seq_one_letter_code
_entity_poly.pdbx_strand_id
1 'polypeptide(L)'
;LFLHLFMTTHFAIIIIGDEILSGKRADKHLPKAIELLGARGMQLAYADYVGDDKARITATLARAFAAARDSGDVVFSCGGIGATPDDHTRQCAAAALGVELALHPEAKALITERMKDTAKEQGVPFDADRHDNIHRLNMGVFPVGAQIIPNPYNKIPGFTCKAGQGAVHFFPGFPVMAWPMMEWTLDSLYPHLHQKSAYIEKSIIVSGSMEATLTPLMEAIEAAHTGVKVFSLPSVDHPTYGRHIELGVKGTPAMIDLAYPALLAGLGQFDLKLGPELVR
;
A
#
# COMPACT_ATOMS: atom_id res chain seq x y z
N LEU A 1 -28.59 -22.83 -5.67
CA LEU A 1 -28.00 -21.68 -6.36
C LEU A 1 -27.12 -20.93 -5.37
N PHE A 2 -25.85 -21.35 -5.21
CA PHE A 2 -24.88 -20.63 -4.39
C PHE A 2 -24.47 -19.36 -5.15
N LEU A 3 -24.95 -18.20 -4.69
CA LEU A 3 -24.33 -16.92 -5.02
C LEU A 3 -22.90 -16.99 -4.48
N HIS A 4 -21.90 -17.22 -5.33
CA HIS A 4 -20.54 -16.82 -5.03
C HIS A 4 -20.56 -15.29 -4.96
N LEU A 5 -20.66 -14.73 -3.75
CA LEU A 5 -20.23 -13.36 -3.50
C LEU A 5 -18.76 -13.32 -3.94
N PHE A 6 -18.48 -12.67 -5.04
CA PHE A 6 -17.11 -12.30 -5.39
C PHE A 6 -16.62 -11.39 -4.27
N MET A 7 -15.89 -11.94 -3.31
CA MET A 7 -15.24 -11.16 -2.28
C MET A 7 -14.18 -10.30 -2.99
N THR A 8 -14.40 -9.01 -2.98
CA THR A 8 -13.43 -8.06 -3.56
C THR A 8 -12.24 -7.98 -2.61
N THR A 9 -11.09 -8.49 -3.02
CA THR A 9 -9.84 -8.35 -2.26
C THR A 9 -9.47 -6.88 -2.16
N HIS A 10 -9.34 -6.37 -0.94
CA HIS A 10 -8.87 -5.01 -0.69
C HIS A 10 -7.38 -5.01 -0.34
N PHE A 11 -6.67 -4.02 -0.86
CA PHE A 11 -5.28 -3.76 -0.48
C PHE A 11 -5.24 -2.66 0.58
N ALA A 12 -4.40 -2.84 1.59
CA ALA A 12 -4.18 -1.84 2.64
C ALA A 12 -2.71 -1.75 3.01
N ILE A 13 -2.34 -0.68 3.72
CA ILE A 13 -0.97 -0.50 4.21
C ILE A 13 -0.98 -0.06 5.68
N ILE A 14 -0.05 -0.60 6.46
CA ILE A 14 0.27 -0.21 7.83
C ILE A 14 1.70 0.33 7.84
N ILE A 15 1.89 1.53 8.34
CA ILE A 15 3.19 2.19 8.47
C ILE A 15 3.52 2.29 9.95
N ILE A 16 4.62 1.67 10.35
CA ILE A 16 5.04 1.56 11.75
C ILE A 16 6.35 2.34 11.95
N GLY A 17 6.34 3.27 12.89
CA GLY A 17 7.51 4.04 13.26
C GLY A 17 7.14 5.38 13.92
N ASP A 18 7.69 5.63 15.09
CA ASP A 18 7.54 6.89 15.83
C ASP A 18 8.14 8.09 15.07
N GLU A 19 9.16 7.87 14.25
CA GLU A 19 9.80 8.92 13.44
C GLU A 19 8.87 9.46 12.35
N ILE A 20 7.92 8.66 11.88
CA ILE A 20 6.90 9.11 10.92
C ILE A 20 5.84 9.93 11.67
N LEU A 21 5.33 9.42 12.79
CA LEU A 21 4.30 10.11 13.58
C LEU A 21 4.80 11.42 14.20
N SER A 22 6.08 11.49 14.55
CA SER A 22 6.69 12.70 15.09
C SER A 22 7.12 13.71 14.02
N GLY A 23 6.98 13.37 12.72
CA GLY A 23 7.40 14.23 11.61
C GLY A 23 8.91 14.33 11.41
N LYS A 24 9.73 13.54 12.13
CA LYS A 24 11.19 13.47 11.92
C LYS A 24 11.56 12.94 10.55
N ARG A 25 10.70 12.06 10.00
CA ARG A 25 10.81 11.56 8.63
C ARG A 25 9.44 11.65 7.95
N ALA A 26 9.42 12.02 6.68
CA ALA A 26 8.23 11.93 5.86
C ALA A 26 8.03 10.47 5.41
N ASP A 27 6.79 10.01 5.48
CA ASP A 27 6.43 8.71 4.90
C ASP A 27 6.64 8.70 3.39
N LYS A 28 7.24 7.62 2.90
CA LYS A 28 7.47 7.36 1.48
C LYS A 28 6.83 6.05 1.01
N HIS A 29 6.27 5.26 1.93
CA HIS A 29 5.71 3.96 1.61
C HIS A 29 4.28 4.08 1.08
N LEU A 30 3.43 4.91 1.68
CA LEU A 30 2.06 5.12 1.20
C LEU A 30 2.02 5.65 -0.24
N PRO A 31 2.74 6.72 -0.62
CA PRO A 31 2.77 7.17 -2.01
C PRO A 31 3.25 6.08 -2.98
N LYS A 32 4.26 5.30 -2.58
CA LYS A 32 4.80 4.22 -3.42
C LYS A 32 3.83 3.05 -3.57
N ALA A 33 3.14 2.67 -2.51
CA ALA A 33 2.11 1.62 -2.57
C ALA A 33 0.95 2.04 -3.50
N ILE A 34 0.51 3.31 -3.44
CA ILE A 34 -0.49 3.87 -4.35
C ILE A 34 0.00 3.77 -5.80
N GLU A 35 1.24 4.18 -6.08
CA GLU A 35 1.85 4.09 -7.41
C GLU A 35 1.89 2.64 -7.93
N LEU A 36 2.42 1.72 -7.12
CA LEU A 36 2.58 0.31 -7.50
C LEU A 36 1.24 -0.39 -7.75
N LEU A 37 0.24 -0.12 -6.91
CA LEU A 37 -1.10 -0.66 -7.07
C LEU A 37 -1.80 -0.03 -8.29
N GLY A 38 -1.72 1.29 -8.43
CA GLY A 38 -2.30 2.02 -9.57
C GLY A 38 -1.77 1.55 -10.92
N ALA A 39 -0.45 1.30 -11.02
CA ALA A 39 0.17 0.74 -12.22
C ALA A 39 -0.36 -0.66 -12.60
N ARG A 40 -1.02 -1.36 -11.66
CA ARG A 40 -1.63 -2.68 -11.84
C ARG A 40 -3.16 -2.64 -11.85
N GLY A 41 -3.75 -1.45 -11.92
CA GLY A 41 -5.20 -1.25 -11.92
C GLY A 41 -5.87 -1.55 -10.57
N MET A 42 -5.12 -1.51 -9.48
CA MET A 42 -5.58 -1.76 -8.12
C MET A 42 -5.51 -0.48 -7.27
N GLN A 43 -6.17 -0.49 -6.10
CA GLN A 43 -6.20 0.67 -5.20
C GLN A 43 -6.05 0.24 -3.75
N LEU A 44 -5.55 1.15 -2.91
CA LEU A 44 -5.61 1.00 -1.46
C LEU A 44 -7.02 1.28 -0.96
N ALA A 45 -7.52 0.45 -0.05
CA ALA A 45 -8.76 0.67 0.68
C ALA A 45 -8.55 1.58 1.90
N TYR A 46 -7.44 1.39 2.61
CA TYR A 46 -7.09 2.21 3.78
C TYR A 46 -5.58 2.20 4.05
N ALA A 47 -5.15 3.12 4.91
CA ALA A 47 -3.80 3.18 5.46
C ALA A 47 -3.87 3.45 6.97
N ASP A 48 -3.11 2.70 7.76
CA ASP A 48 -2.93 2.90 9.20
C ASP A 48 -1.50 3.37 9.49
N TYR A 49 -1.37 4.35 10.39
CA TYR A 49 -0.09 4.79 10.93
C TYR A 49 -0.02 4.46 12.42
N VAL A 50 1.03 3.79 12.84
CA VAL A 50 1.18 3.27 14.21
C VAL A 50 2.60 3.57 14.71
N GLY A 51 2.72 4.07 15.93
CA GLY A 51 4.00 4.20 16.61
C GLY A 51 4.55 2.86 17.12
N ASP A 52 5.75 2.87 17.67
CA ASP A 52 6.48 1.67 18.11
C ASP A 52 5.96 1.08 19.44
N ASP A 53 4.68 1.27 19.74
CA ASP A 53 4.00 0.69 20.90
C ASP A 53 3.48 -0.73 20.60
N LYS A 54 3.97 -1.70 21.36
CA LYS A 54 3.65 -3.12 21.18
C LYS A 54 2.16 -3.44 21.22
N ALA A 55 1.41 -2.83 22.13
CA ALA A 55 -0.01 -3.10 22.28
C ALA A 55 -0.80 -2.57 21.08
N ARG A 56 -0.46 -1.36 20.59
CA ARG A 56 -1.07 -0.76 19.41
C ARG A 56 -0.73 -1.52 18.15
N ILE A 57 0.54 -1.90 17.93
CA ILE A 57 0.97 -2.71 16.79
C ILE A 57 0.22 -4.04 16.79
N THR A 58 0.18 -4.74 17.94
CA THR A 58 -0.53 -6.03 18.05
C THR A 58 -2.02 -5.90 17.73
N ALA A 59 -2.70 -4.88 18.26
CA ALA A 59 -4.12 -4.65 18.00
C ALA A 59 -4.38 -4.32 16.52
N THR A 60 -3.52 -3.51 15.89
CA THR A 60 -3.63 -3.17 14.47
C THR A 60 -3.41 -4.38 13.58
N LEU A 61 -2.39 -5.19 13.87
CA LEU A 61 -2.12 -6.43 13.13
C LEU A 61 -3.23 -7.48 13.34
N ALA A 62 -3.83 -7.56 14.54
CA ALA A 62 -4.96 -8.45 14.78
C ALA A 62 -6.17 -8.11 13.90
N ARG A 63 -6.48 -6.81 13.73
CA ARG A 63 -7.52 -6.34 12.78
C ARG A 63 -7.17 -6.69 11.33
N ALA A 64 -5.90 -6.47 10.95
CA ALA A 64 -5.41 -6.80 9.60
C ALA A 64 -5.53 -8.30 9.30
N PHE A 65 -5.14 -9.17 10.24
CA PHE A 65 -5.29 -10.61 10.10
C PHE A 65 -6.76 -11.08 10.10
N ALA A 66 -7.64 -10.40 10.84
CA ALA A 66 -9.07 -10.66 10.78
C ALA A 66 -9.64 -10.31 9.39
N ALA A 67 -9.32 -9.12 8.86
CA ALA A 67 -9.71 -8.72 7.51
C ALA A 67 -9.16 -9.66 6.43
N ALA A 68 -7.89 -10.07 6.54
CA ALA A 68 -7.29 -11.04 5.64
C ALA A 68 -8.04 -12.39 5.66
N ARG A 69 -8.41 -12.87 6.86
CA ARG A 69 -9.15 -14.13 7.02
C ARG A 69 -10.58 -14.04 6.53
N ASP A 70 -11.29 -12.96 6.88
CA ASP A 70 -12.74 -12.86 6.73
C ASP A 70 -13.13 -12.30 5.35
N SER A 71 -12.30 -11.41 4.77
CA SER A 71 -12.55 -10.71 3.50
C SER A 71 -11.52 -10.99 2.42
N GLY A 72 -10.45 -11.72 2.72
CA GLY A 72 -9.36 -11.97 1.77
C GLY A 72 -8.47 -10.75 1.52
N ASP A 73 -8.43 -9.81 2.46
CA ASP A 73 -7.65 -8.58 2.33
C ASP A 73 -6.14 -8.87 2.29
N VAL A 74 -5.42 -8.03 1.56
CA VAL A 74 -3.96 -8.05 1.43
C VAL A 74 -3.40 -6.79 2.07
N VAL A 75 -2.63 -6.95 3.14
CA VAL A 75 -2.11 -5.82 3.92
C VAL A 75 -0.59 -5.77 3.85
N PHE A 76 -0.05 -4.62 3.49
CA PHE A 76 1.38 -4.33 3.56
C PHE A 76 1.71 -3.68 4.90
N SER A 77 2.67 -4.22 5.64
CA SER A 77 3.16 -3.67 6.90
C SER A 77 4.62 -3.26 6.72
N CYS A 78 4.93 -1.98 6.89
CA CYS A 78 6.24 -1.39 6.69
C CYS A 78 6.81 -0.88 8.00
N GLY A 79 7.98 -1.36 8.39
CA GLY A 79 8.69 -0.94 9.60
C GLY A 79 8.67 -1.97 10.74
N GLY A 80 9.58 -1.78 11.70
CA GLY A 80 9.68 -2.54 12.94
C GLY A 80 10.11 -4.00 12.81
N ILE A 81 10.73 -4.42 11.69
CA ILE A 81 11.24 -5.79 11.49
C ILE A 81 12.77 -5.90 11.52
N GLY A 82 13.47 -4.84 11.87
CA GLY A 82 14.93 -4.80 12.02
C GLY A 82 15.45 -5.53 13.26
N ALA A 83 16.65 -5.13 13.71
CA ALA A 83 17.33 -5.74 14.84
C ALA A 83 17.47 -4.79 16.05
N THR A 84 16.88 -3.61 16.00
CA THR A 84 16.95 -2.63 17.07
C THR A 84 15.92 -2.92 18.19
N PRO A 85 16.11 -2.40 19.40
CA PRO A 85 15.22 -2.71 20.52
C PRO A 85 13.78 -2.24 20.36
N ASP A 86 13.52 -1.30 19.47
CA ASP A 86 12.21 -0.76 19.10
C ASP A 86 11.52 -1.55 17.96
N ASP A 87 12.24 -2.48 17.31
CA ASP A 87 11.68 -3.36 16.28
C ASP A 87 10.80 -4.47 16.88
N HIS A 88 9.52 -4.19 17.07
CA HIS A 88 8.58 -5.11 17.74
C HIS A 88 7.60 -5.82 16.78
N THR A 89 7.57 -5.47 15.50
CA THR A 89 6.54 -5.94 14.56
C THR A 89 6.47 -7.45 14.43
N ARG A 90 7.60 -8.17 14.45
CA ARG A 90 7.63 -9.64 14.38
C ARG A 90 6.95 -10.30 15.59
N GLN A 91 7.26 -9.81 16.79
CA GLN A 91 6.68 -10.28 18.05
C GLN A 91 5.18 -9.97 18.11
N CYS A 92 4.80 -8.77 17.67
CA CYS A 92 3.41 -8.33 17.62
C CYS A 92 2.60 -9.15 16.59
N ALA A 93 3.20 -9.51 15.45
CA ALA A 93 2.57 -10.36 14.44
C ALA A 93 2.32 -11.78 14.99
N ALA A 94 3.31 -12.37 15.68
CA ALA A 94 3.16 -13.67 16.31
C ALA A 94 2.08 -13.65 17.39
N ALA A 95 2.06 -12.63 18.26
CA ALA A 95 1.03 -12.44 19.27
C ALA A 95 -0.37 -12.27 18.67
N ALA A 96 -0.52 -11.48 17.60
CA ALA A 96 -1.78 -11.27 16.91
C ALA A 96 -2.33 -12.54 16.24
N LEU A 97 -1.43 -13.43 15.80
CA LEU A 97 -1.78 -14.73 15.20
C LEU A 97 -1.97 -15.84 16.26
N GLY A 98 -1.50 -15.64 17.48
CA GLY A 98 -1.48 -16.68 18.51
C GLY A 98 -0.50 -17.82 18.19
N VAL A 99 0.64 -17.51 17.55
CA VAL A 99 1.68 -18.49 17.20
C VAL A 99 3.01 -18.12 17.85
N GLU A 100 3.93 -19.08 17.90
CA GLU A 100 5.29 -18.85 18.39
C GLU A 100 6.17 -18.19 17.32
N LEU A 101 7.30 -17.64 17.77
CA LEU A 101 8.38 -17.17 16.92
C LEU A 101 9.45 -18.25 16.78
N ALA A 102 9.98 -18.41 15.58
CA ALA A 102 11.10 -19.32 15.32
C ALA A 102 12.05 -18.70 14.27
N LEU A 103 13.34 -19.06 14.38
CA LEU A 103 14.31 -18.71 13.34
C LEU A 103 13.97 -19.49 12.08
N HIS A 104 13.55 -18.76 11.04
CA HIS A 104 13.16 -19.36 9.75
C HIS A 104 14.40 -19.91 9.03
N PRO A 105 14.41 -21.19 8.59
CA PRO A 105 15.60 -21.82 8.01
C PRO A 105 16.16 -21.07 6.79
N GLU A 106 15.31 -20.65 5.88
CA GLU A 106 15.71 -19.92 4.69
C GLU A 106 16.20 -18.50 5.04
N ALA A 107 15.54 -17.80 5.99
CA ALA A 107 16.01 -16.50 6.47
C ALA A 107 17.40 -16.61 7.11
N LYS A 108 17.64 -17.65 7.91
CA LYS A 108 18.95 -17.94 8.47
C LYS A 108 20.02 -18.07 7.37
N ALA A 109 19.73 -18.82 6.31
CA ALA A 109 20.66 -19.01 5.20
C ALA A 109 20.96 -17.67 4.50
N LEU A 110 19.95 -16.89 4.15
CA LEU A 110 20.07 -15.59 3.47
C LEU A 110 20.83 -14.55 4.32
N ILE A 111 20.50 -14.46 5.61
CA ILE A 111 21.18 -13.54 6.55
C ILE A 111 22.63 -13.96 6.73
N THR A 112 22.91 -15.27 6.84
CA THR A 112 24.28 -15.78 6.96
C THR A 112 25.08 -15.48 5.67
N GLU A 113 24.48 -15.60 4.51
CA GLU A 113 25.11 -15.21 3.23
C GLU A 113 25.43 -13.72 3.23
N ARG A 114 24.49 -12.85 3.64
CA ARG A 114 24.75 -11.40 3.76
C ARG A 114 25.86 -11.08 4.76
N MET A 115 25.96 -11.81 5.87
CA MET A 115 27.06 -11.64 6.81
C MET A 115 28.43 -11.97 6.18
N LYS A 116 28.49 -13.03 5.36
CA LYS A 116 29.71 -13.40 4.61
C LYS A 116 30.07 -12.32 3.60
N ASP A 117 29.08 -11.79 2.85
CA ASP A 117 29.30 -10.68 1.92
C ASP A 117 29.85 -9.45 2.66
N THR A 118 29.27 -9.11 3.79
CA THR A 118 29.72 -7.97 4.63
C THR A 118 31.15 -8.16 5.14
N ALA A 119 31.50 -9.36 5.60
CA ALA A 119 32.86 -9.67 6.04
C ALA A 119 33.86 -9.52 4.89
N LYS A 120 33.50 -10.00 3.68
CA LYS A 120 34.31 -9.83 2.47
C LYS A 120 34.46 -8.37 2.06
N GLU A 121 33.36 -7.58 2.09
CA GLU A 121 33.37 -6.14 1.82
C GLU A 121 34.29 -5.36 2.78
N GLN A 122 34.35 -5.80 4.05
CA GLN A 122 35.21 -5.23 5.09
C GLN A 122 36.66 -5.77 5.10
N GLY A 123 36.96 -6.78 4.30
CA GLY A 123 38.27 -7.42 4.27
C GLY A 123 38.62 -8.20 5.54
N VAL A 124 37.61 -8.70 6.27
CA VAL A 124 37.79 -9.47 7.52
C VAL A 124 37.30 -10.89 7.36
N PRO A 125 37.86 -11.87 8.13
CA PRO A 125 37.33 -13.23 8.14
C PRO A 125 35.87 -13.25 8.63
N PHE A 126 35.06 -14.12 8.03
CA PHE A 126 33.71 -14.36 8.52
C PHE A 126 33.76 -15.18 9.82
N ASP A 127 33.07 -14.69 10.83
CA ASP A 127 32.91 -15.37 12.11
C ASP A 127 31.41 -15.42 12.46
N ALA A 128 30.83 -16.61 12.47
CA ALA A 128 29.40 -16.81 12.75
C ALA A 128 29.04 -16.50 14.21
N ASP A 129 29.99 -16.70 15.12
CA ASP A 129 29.77 -16.56 16.57
C ASP A 129 30.05 -15.13 17.07
N ARG A 130 30.45 -14.24 16.18
CA ARG A 130 30.61 -12.83 16.52
C ARG A 130 29.28 -12.25 17.01
N HIS A 131 29.30 -11.55 18.13
CA HIS A 131 28.12 -11.07 18.85
C HIS A 131 27.11 -10.33 17.95
N ASP A 132 27.59 -9.46 17.06
CA ASP A 132 26.71 -8.74 16.14
C ASP A 132 26.09 -9.66 15.05
N ASN A 133 26.78 -10.73 14.64
CA ASN A 133 26.23 -11.73 13.71
C ASN A 133 25.14 -12.57 14.37
N ILE A 134 25.31 -12.93 15.64
CA ILE A 134 24.25 -13.60 16.42
C ILE A 134 23.01 -12.69 16.49
N HIS A 135 23.16 -11.40 16.80
CA HIS A 135 22.05 -10.46 16.82
C HIS A 135 21.39 -10.27 15.46
N ARG A 136 22.16 -10.29 14.36
CA ARG A 136 21.59 -10.19 13.00
C ARG A 136 20.64 -11.34 12.67
N LEU A 137 20.87 -12.54 13.20
CA LEU A 137 19.96 -13.68 13.02
C LEU A 137 18.57 -13.43 13.59
N ASN A 138 18.42 -12.51 14.56
CA ASN A 138 17.11 -12.13 15.10
C ASN A 138 16.19 -11.54 14.02
N MET A 139 16.75 -10.93 12.95
CA MET A 139 15.96 -10.44 11.82
C MET A 139 15.30 -11.56 11.03
N GLY A 140 15.73 -12.81 11.19
CA GLY A 140 15.11 -13.99 10.58
C GLY A 140 14.19 -14.77 11.52
N VAL A 141 13.94 -14.26 12.73
CA VAL A 141 12.99 -14.87 13.68
C VAL A 141 11.60 -14.38 13.34
N PHE A 142 10.78 -15.24 12.74
CA PHE A 142 9.45 -14.94 12.23
C PHE A 142 8.36 -15.74 12.94
N PRO A 143 7.08 -15.33 12.85
CA PRO A 143 5.95 -16.17 13.25
C PRO A 143 6.00 -17.53 12.56
N VAL A 144 5.75 -18.61 13.30
CA VAL A 144 5.73 -19.96 12.75
C VAL A 144 4.72 -20.05 11.61
N GLY A 145 5.13 -20.62 10.47
CA GLY A 145 4.33 -20.67 9.23
C GLY A 145 4.50 -19.48 8.29
N ALA A 146 5.32 -18.49 8.64
CA ALA A 146 5.67 -17.41 7.75
C ALA A 146 6.39 -17.89 6.48
N GLN A 147 6.22 -17.17 5.38
CA GLN A 147 6.88 -17.39 4.10
C GLN A 147 7.83 -16.22 3.80
N ILE A 148 8.93 -16.48 3.12
CA ILE A 148 9.95 -15.48 2.79
C ILE A 148 9.44 -14.53 1.70
N ILE A 149 9.73 -13.23 1.87
CA ILE A 149 9.74 -12.23 0.81
C ILE A 149 11.20 -11.90 0.51
N PRO A 150 11.69 -12.16 -0.71
CA PRO A 150 13.08 -11.90 -1.06
C PRO A 150 13.40 -10.40 -1.04
N ASN A 151 14.59 -10.06 -0.56
CA ASN A 151 15.11 -8.70 -0.56
C ASN A 151 16.31 -8.61 -1.51
N PRO A 152 16.13 -8.05 -2.71
CA PRO A 152 17.20 -7.96 -3.71
C PRO A 152 18.32 -6.99 -3.30
N TYR A 153 18.05 -6.09 -2.35
CA TYR A 153 19.04 -5.08 -1.94
C TYR A 153 20.16 -5.65 -1.07
N ASN A 154 19.80 -6.45 -0.06
CA ASN A 154 20.79 -6.93 0.92
C ASN A 154 20.57 -8.36 1.41
N LYS A 155 19.70 -9.14 0.77
CA LYS A 155 19.35 -10.53 1.12
C LYS A 155 18.65 -10.73 2.47
N ILE A 156 18.51 -9.70 3.32
CA ILE A 156 17.78 -9.81 4.59
C ILE A 156 16.29 -9.77 4.27
N PRO A 157 15.58 -10.91 4.40
CA PRO A 157 14.23 -11.03 3.85
C PRO A 157 13.17 -10.32 4.71
N GLY A 158 12.06 -9.96 4.07
CA GLY A 158 10.77 -9.78 4.72
C GLY A 158 10.04 -11.10 4.86
N PHE A 159 8.79 -11.05 5.31
CA PHE A 159 8.00 -12.26 5.47
C PHE A 159 6.50 -12.01 5.23
N THR A 160 5.80 -13.08 4.92
CA THR A 160 4.35 -13.12 4.73
C THR A 160 3.72 -14.04 5.75
N CYS A 161 2.67 -13.59 6.41
CA CYS A 161 1.78 -14.43 7.20
C CYS A 161 0.42 -14.52 6.51
N LYS A 162 0.02 -15.72 6.11
CA LYS A 162 -1.30 -15.97 5.52
C LYS A 162 -2.37 -16.06 6.60
N ALA A 163 -3.57 -15.55 6.28
CA ALA A 163 -4.76 -15.72 7.10
C ALA A 163 -5.97 -15.88 6.16
N GLY A 164 -6.60 -17.05 6.18
CA GLY A 164 -7.68 -17.38 5.23
C GLY A 164 -7.25 -17.25 3.77
N GLN A 165 -7.96 -16.45 3.00
CA GLN A 165 -7.65 -16.17 1.59
C GLN A 165 -6.72 -14.95 1.42
N GLY A 166 -6.54 -14.14 2.47
CA GLY A 166 -5.68 -12.97 2.47
C GLY A 166 -4.34 -13.20 3.16
N ALA A 167 -3.59 -12.12 3.32
CA ALA A 167 -2.28 -12.16 3.96
C ALA A 167 -1.85 -10.79 4.48
N VAL A 168 -0.93 -10.79 5.44
CA VAL A 168 -0.17 -9.61 5.83
C VAL A 168 1.30 -9.82 5.42
N HIS A 169 1.83 -8.88 4.67
CA HIS A 169 3.20 -8.88 4.16
C HIS A 169 4.03 -7.85 4.92
N PHE A 170 5.18 -8.26 5.42
CA PHE A 170 6.02 -7.46 6.29
C PHE A 170 7.30 -7.05 5.59
N PHE A 171 7.54 -5.75 5.52
CA PHE A 171 8.66 -5.11 4.85
C PHE A 171 9.48 -4.26 5.82
N PRO A 172 10.79 -4.08 5.60
CA PRO A 172 11.58 -3.14 6.38
C PRO A 172 11.12 -1.69 6.17
N GLY A 173 11.43 -0.80 7.12
CA GLY A 173 11.10 0.61 7.05
C GLY A 173 11.95 1.42 6.05
N PHE A 174 12.94 0.82 5.39
CA PHE A 174 13.80 1.51 4.42
C PHE A 174 13.24 1.39 2.99
N PRO A 175 12.91 2.52 2.32
CA PRO A 175 12.34 2.52 0.96
C PRO A 175 13.14 1.71 -0.06
N VAL A 176 14.47 1.83 -0.05
CA VAL A 176 15.35 1.10 -0.98
C VAL A 176 15.21 -0.43 -0.88
N MET A 177 14.78 -0.94 0.25
CA MET A 177 14.50 -2.36 0.48
C MET A 177 13.02 -2.68 0.27
N ALA A 178 12.13 -1.93 0.91
CA ALA A 178 10.71 -2.22 0.93
C ALA A 178 10.04 -2.12 -0.46
N TRP A 179 10.41 -1.14 -1.28
CA TRP A 179 9.75 -0.91 -2.56
C TRP A 179 9.93 -2.07 -3.56
N PRO A 180 11.14 -2.57 -3.85
CA PRO A 180 11.29 -3.73 -4.72
C PRO A 180 10.67 -5.00 -4.12
N MET A 181 10.59 -5.11 -2.79
CA MET A 181 9.92 -6.24 -2.15
C MET A 181 8.40 -6.16 -2.30
N MET A 182 7.79 -4.98 -2.19
CA MET A 182 6.36 -4.77 -2.49
C MET A 182 6.05 -5.11 -3.95
N GLU A 183 6.88 -4.63 -4.87
CA GLU A 183 6.73 -4.90 -6.31
C GLU A 183 6.79 -6.40 -6.59
N TRP A 184 7.81 -7.07 -6.05
CA TRP A 184 7.92 -8.53 -6.15
C TRP A 184 6.69 -9.24 -5.59
N THR A 185 6.18 -8.79 -4.43
CA THR A 185 4.99 -9.37 -3.80
C THR A 185 3.77 -9.26 -4.71
N LEU A 186 3.52 -8.07 -5.28
CA LEU A 186 2.40 -7.84 -6.19
C LEU A 186 2.51 -8.69 -7.45
N ASP A 187 3.70 -8.75 -8.07
CA ASP A 187 3.89 -9.42 -9.34
C ASP A 187 3.99 -10.94 -9.23
N SER A 188 4.50 -11.45 -8.09
CA SER A 188 4.67 -12.89 -7.88
C SER A 188 3.46 -13.56 -7.22
N LEU A 189 2.79 -12.87 -6.28
CA LEU A 189 1.72 -13.48 -5.50
C LEU A 189 0.32 -13.06 -5.98
N TYR A 190 0.18 -11.89 -6.60
CA TYR A 190 -1.12 -11.31 -6.97
C TYR A 190 -1.28 -10.96 -8.45
N PRO A 191 -0.59 -11.62 -9.42
CA PRO A 191 -0.75 -11.29 -10.84
C PRO A 191 -2.18 -11.49 -11.35
N HIS A 192 -2.94 -12.39 -10.70
CA HIS A 192 -4.33 -12.68 -11.02
C HIS A 192 -5.30 -11.56 -10.63
N LEU A 193 -4.87 -10.62 -9.77
CA LEU A 193 -5.65 -9.45 -9.37
C LEU A 193 -5.35 -8.22 -10.24
N HIS A 194 -4.31 -8.29 -11.10
CA HIS A 194 -3.99 -7.18 -11.98
C HIS A 194 -5.13 -6.96 -12.98
N GLN A 195 -5.69 -5.76 -12.97
CA GLN A 195 -6.76 -5.40 -13.90
C GLN A 195 -6.16 -4.91 -15.21
N LYS A 196 -6.46 -5.61 -16.31
CA LYS A 196 -5.97 -5.26 -17.65
C LYS A 196 -6.62 -3.99 -18.21
N SER A 197 -7.82 -3.65 -17.76
CA SER A 197 -8.46 -2.38 -18.05
C SER A 197 -8.15 -1.43 -16.92
N ALA A 198 -7.08 -0.64 -17.10
CA ALA A 198 -6.77 0.44 -16.17
C ALA A 198 -8.01 1.34 -16.04
N TYR A 199 -8.41 1.64 -14.80
CA TYR A 199 -9.29 2.77 -14.57
C TYR A 199 -8.54 4.01 -15.06
N ILE A 200 -9.21 4.83 -15.85
CA ILE A 200 -8.70 6.13 -16.25
C ILE A 200 -9.49 7.21 -15.52
N GLU A 201 -8.82 8.30 -15.25
CA GLU A 201 -9.43 9.52 -14.75
C GLU A 201 -9.38 10.57 -15.86
N LYS A 202 -10.54 11.15 -16.17
CA LYS A 202 -10.63 12.28 -17.10
C LYS A 202 -11.31 13.43 -16.41
N SER A 203 -10.65 14.58 -16.35
CA SER A 203 -11.12 15.75 -15.61
C SER A 203 -10.92 17.04 -16.39
N ILE A 204 -11.55 18.09 -15.91
CA ILE A 204 -11.43 19.45 -16.44
C ILE A 204 -11.29 20.44 -15.27
N ILE A 205 -10.50 21.47 -15.47
CA ILE A 205 -10.39 22.58 -14.53
C ILE A 205 -11.59 23.50 -14.68
N VAL A 206 -12.30 23.72 -13.57
CA VAL A 206 -13.51 24.57 -13.51
C VAL A 206 -13.26 25.73 -12.56
N SER A 207 -13.39 26.95 -13.07
CA SER A 207 -13.30 28.17 -12.27
C SER A 207 -14.64 28.90 -12.24
N GLY A 208 -14.90 29.63 -11.16
CA GLY A 208 -16.12 30.44 -11.04
C GLY A 208 -17.30 29.73 -10.38
N SER A 209 -17.09 28.53 -9.81
CA SER A 209 -18.14 27.81 -9.07
C SER A 209 -17.67 27.31 -7.72
N MET A 210 -18.63 26.80 -6.94
CA MET A 210 -18.42 26.05 -5.71
C MET A 210 -18.91 24.61 -5.91
N GLU A 211 -18.32 23.66 -5.17
CA GLU A 211 -18.71 22.25 -5.26
C GLU A 211 -20.20 22.03 -5.05
N ALA A 212 -20.79 22.70 -4.04
CA ALA A 212 -22.21 22.60 -3.76
C ALA A 212 -23.12 22.95 -4.95
N THR A 213 -22.68 23.87 -5.83
CA THR A 213 -23.42 24.23 -7.05
C THR A 213 -23.39 23.13 -8.09
N LEU A 214 -22.29 22.36 -8.12
CA LEU A 214 -22.05 21.28 -9.10
C LEU A 214 -22.49 19.90 -8.59
N THR A 215 -22.77 19.76 -7.28
CA THR A 215 -23.19 18.49 -6.67
C THR A 215 -24.36 17.82 -7.38
N PRO A 216 -25.46 18.52 -7.75
CA PRO A 216 -26.57 17.86 -8.46
C PRO A 216 -26.15 17.29 -9.82
N LEU A 217 -25.22 17.95 -10.54
CA LEU A 217 -24.67 17.43 -11.79
C LEU A 217 -23.83 16.18 -11.52
N MET A 218 -22.97 16.20 -10.50
CA MET A 218 -22.14 15.04 -10.14
C MET A 218 -22.98 13.82 -9.83
N GLU A 219 -24.03 13.99 -8.99
CA GLU A 219 -24.98 12.93 -8.65
C GLU A 219 -25.73 12.39 -9.88
N ALA A 220 -26.15 13.27 -10.78
CA ALA A 220 -26.83 12.87 -12.02
C ALA A 220 -25.92 12.04 -12.93
N ILE A 221 -24.65 12.40 -13.04
CA ILE A 221 -23.67 11.64 -13.84
C ILE A 221 -23.41 10.25 -13.24
N GLU A 222 -23.21 10.13 -11.91
CA GLU A 222 -23.05 8.82 -11.26
C GLU A 222 -24.29 7.95 -11.40
N ALA A 223 -25.47 8.53 -11.27
CA ALA A 223 -26.73 7.79 -11.41
C ALA A 223 -26.98 7.29 -12.86
N ALA A 224 -26.59 8.08 -13.85
CA ALA A 224 -26.78 7.73 -15.27
C ALA A 224 -25.71 6.75 -15.79
N HIS A 225 -24.53 6.71 -15.20
CA HIS A 225 -23.39 5.92 -15.66
C HIS A 225 -22.90 4.96 -14.58
N THR A 226 -23.58 3.82 -14.43
CA THR A 226 -23.22 2.80 -13.44
C THR A 226 -21.76 2.37 -13.57
N GLY A 227 -21.02 2.38 -12.44
CA GLY A 227 -19.60 2.02 -12.38
C GLY A 227 -18.64 3.19 -12.63
N VAL A 228 -19.16 4.38 -12.95
CA VAL A 228 -18.38 5.63 -12.97
C VAL A 228 -18.42 6.25 -11.57
N LYS A 229 -17.29 6.83 -11.17
CA LYS A 229 -17.19 7.72 -10.00
C LYS A 229 -16.88 9.13 -10.45
N VAL A 230 -17.64 10.09 -9.95
CA VAL A 230 -17.34 11.52 -10.13
C VAL A 230 -16.46 11.97 -8.97
N PHE A 231 -15.46 12.76 -9.23
CA PHE A 231 -14.62 13.36 -8.20
C PHE A 231 -14.51 14.88 -8.39
N SER A 232 -14.33 15.57 -7.29
CA SER A 232 -14.15 17.02 -7.21
C SER A 232 -12.97 17.30 -6.28
N LEU A 233 -11.98 18.04 -6.79
CA LEU A 233 -10.76 18.40 -6.06
C LEU A 233 -10.63 19.94 -6.06
N PRO A 234 -11.15 20.62 -5.03
CA PRO A 234 -11.02 22.06 -4.93
C PRO A 234 -9.59 22.48 -4.57
N SER A 235 -9.14 23.55 -5.19
CA SER A 235 -7.86 24.19 -4.88
C SER A 235 -8.05 25.70 -4.77
N VAL A 236 -7.37 26.34 -3.81
CA VAL A 236 -7.50 27.77 -3.55
C VAL A 236 -6.32 28.61 -4.03
N ASP A 237 -5.14 28.01 -4.16
CA ASP A 237 -3.85 28.67 -4.40
C ASP A 237 -2.94 27.94 -5.40
N HIS A 238 -3.54 27.22 -6.35
CA HIS A 238 -2.74 26.50 -7.35
C HIS A 238 -1.94 27.49 -8.22
N PRO A 239 -0.62 27.28 -8.42
CA PRO A 239 0.26 28.27 -9.05
C PRO A 239 -0.13 28.61 -10.48
N THR A 240 -0.75 27.69 -11.23
CA THR A 240 -1.12 27.88 -12.62
C THR A 240 -2.59 28.28 -12.80
N TYR A 241 -3.50 27.67 -12.03
CA TYR A 241 -4.95 27.80 -12.24
C TYR A 241 -5.63 28.67 -11.18
N GLY A 242 -4.89 29.07 -10.11
CA GLY A 242 -5.46 29.82 -8.99
C GLY A 242 -6.56 29.03 -8.28
N ARG A 243 -7.62 29.74 -7.86
CA ARG A 243 -8.80 29.09 -7.27
C ARG A 243 -9.64 28.39 -8.33
N HIS A 244 -9.79 27.07 -8.20
CA HIS A 244 -10.53 26.24 -9.15
C HIS A 244 -11.03 24.95 -8.49
N ILE A 245 -11.81 24.19 -9.22
CA ILE A 245 -12.18 22.81 -8.96
C ILE A 245 -11.66 21.98 -10.11
N GLU A 246 -10.87 20.94 -9.86
CA GLU A 246 -10.66 19.87 -10.81
C GLU A 246 -11.84 18.91 -10.69
N LEU A 247 -12.74 18.90 -11.69
CA LEU A 247 -13.92 18.05 -11.73
C LEU A 247 -13.75 16.97 -12.79
N GLY A 248 -13.95 15.72 -12.40
CA GLY A 248 -13.68 14.61 -13.29
C GLY A 248 -14.48 13.36 -13.00
N VAL A 249 -14.28 12.38 -13.86
CA VAL A 249 -14.89 11.06 -13.81
C VAL A 249 -13.80 10.00 -13.84
N LYS A 250 -14.01 8.93 -13.10
CA LYS A 250 -13.12 7.76 -13.00
C LYS A 250 -13.90 6.49 -13.33
N GLY A 251 -13.34 5.65 -14.19
CA GLY A 251 -13.95 4.39 -14.60
C GLY A 251 -13.12 3.66 -15.65
N THR A 252 -13.68 2.60 -16.24
CA THR A 252 -13.04 1.98 -17.40
C THR A 252 -13.09 2.90 -18.61
N PRO A 253 -12.18 2.78 -19.60
CA PRO A 253 -12.17 3.61 -20.80
C PRO A 253 -13.56 3.73 -21.46
N ALA A 254 -14.23 2.60 -21.67
CA ALA A 254 -15.55 2.58 -22.30
C ALA A 254 -16.63 3.34 -21.51
N MET A 255 -16.56 3.34 -20.18
CA MET A 255 -17.48 4.11 -19.34
C MET A 255 -17.18 5.61 -19.39
N ILE A 256 -15.89 5.96 -19.36
CA ILE A 256 -15.43 7.35 -19.40
C ILE A 256 -15.76 8.01 -20.74
N ASP A 257 -15.67 7.27 -21.85
CA ASP A 257 -16.03 7.77 -23.18
C ASP A 257 -17.52 8.19 -23.28
N LEU A 258 -18.36 7.67 -22.41
CA LEU A 258 -19.77 8.06 -22.30
C LEU A 258 -20.01 9.13 -21.23
N ALA A 259 -19.45 8.94 -20.04
CA ALA A 259 -19.72 9.79 -18.88
C ALA A 259 -19.04 11.17 -18.98
N TYR A 260 -17.82 11.24 -19.49
CA TYR A 260 -17.09 12.50 -19.56
C TYR A 260 -17.72 13.53 -20.53
N PRO A 261 -18.14 13.18 -21.73
CA PRO A 261 -18.90 14.09 -22.58
C PRO A 261 -20.22 14.54 -21.93
N ALA A 262 -20.91 13.66 -21.21
CA ALA A 262 -22.12 14.02 -20.46
C ALA A 262 -21.83 15.03 -19.34
N LEU A 263 -20.71 14.86 -18.62
CA LEU A 263 -20.26 15.82 -17.61
C LEU A 263 -19.98 17.20 -18.25
N LEU A 264 -19.26 17.24 -19.37
CA LEU A 264 -18.97 18.49 -20.08
C LEU A 264 -20.26 19.18 -20.56
N ALA A 265 -21.19 18.43 -21.12
CA ALA A 265 -22.50 18.96 -21.54
C ALA A 265 -23.29 19.54 -20.36
N GLY A 266 -23.26 18.87 -19.20
CA GLY A 266 -23.86 19.36 -17.96
C GLY A 266 -23.20 20.65 -17.47
N LEU A 267 -21.89 20.77 -17.52
CA LEU A 267 -21.14 21.97 -17.14
C LEU A 267 -21.49 23.17 -18.04
N GLY A 268 -21.82 22.92 -19.30
CA GLY A 268 -22.27 23.98 -20.23
C GLY A 268 -23.58 24.69 -19.83
N GLN A 269 -24.31 24.19 -18.84
CA GLN A 269 -25.51 24.83 -18.30
C GLN A 269 -25.22 25.88 -17.23
N PHE A 270 -23.98 26.00 -16.79
CA PHE A 270 -23.52 26.94 -15.77
C PHE A 270 -22.68 28.05 -16.41
N ASP A 271 -22.70 29.22 -15.80
CA ASP A 271 -21.78 30.31 -16.17
C ASP A 271 -20.42 30.09 -15.54
N LEU A 272 -19.55 29.32 -16.23
CA LEU A 272 -18.27 28.82 -15.74
C LEU A 272 -17.15 29.12 -16.74
N LYS A 273 -15.95 29.30 -16.21
CA LYS A 273 -14.75 29.29 -17.04
C LYS A 273 -14.13 27.88 -16.98
N LEU A 274 -14.14 27.19 -18.10
CA LEU A 274 -13.50 25.88 -18.26
C LEU A 274 -12.03 26.05 -18.67
N GLY A 275 -11.16 25.35 -18.02
CA GLY A 275 -9.71 25.27 -18.26
C GLY A 275 -9.32 24.01 -19.04
N PRO A 276 -8.06 23.56 -18.92
CA PRO A 276 -7.59 22.38 -19.63
C PRO A 276 -8.24 21.10 -19.11
N GLU A 277 -8.34 20.12 -20.01
CA GLU A 277 -8.66 18.74 -19.68
C GLU A 277 -7.40 18.01 -19.23
N LEU A 278 -7.57 17.08 -18.28
CA LEU A 278 -6.50 16.24 -17.75
C LEU A 278 -6.91 14.77 -17.90
N VAL A 279 -5.95 13.92 -18.26
CA VAL A 279 -6.13 12.46 -18.37
C VAL A 279 -5.02 11.79 -17.57
N ARG A 280 -5.41 10.89 -16.68
CA ARG A 280 -4.48 10.13 -15.82
C ARG A 280 -4.82 8.65 -15.80
#